data_d15b9d7f50877b2175b9d13ce8bcb6cf
#
_entry.id   d15b9d7f50877b2175b9d13ce8bcb6cf
#
_cell.length_a   1.000
_cell.length_b   1.000
_cell.length_c   1.000
_cell.angle_alpha   90.00
_cell.angle_beta   90.00
_cell.angle_gamma   90.00
#
_symmetry.space_group_name_H-M   'P 1'
#
loop_
_entity.id
_entity.type
_entity.pdbx_description
1 polymer ?
#
loop_
_entity_poly.entity_id
_entity_poly.type
_entity_poly.pdbx_seq_one_letter_code
_entity_poly.pdbx_strand_id
1 'polypeptide(L)'
;MTKQLQAFYLLFCVGIAFVVWMLGYGLGLQLFYKDGRILETTITSNPFAPIQQFWHYKTSPALQKVALGSMLPALLAAGLVAYIGLKPTSSPLGDAAFQDMASLRRGKWFRKQGHIFGRVGRNILRTKDDRHHLIIGPTRSGKGAGYVIPNALMHEGSMIVTDLKGEVFKATAGYRRQNGSQVFLFAPGSEKTNNYNPLDFIRPERGNRTTDIQNIASILVPENTESENSVWQATAQQVLAGAISYITESPFYKDRRNLAEVNSFFNSGVDLQTLMKYIKEKEPYLSKFTVESFNSYIALSERAAASALLDIQKAMRPFKNERIVAATNVTDMDLRAMKRRPISIYLAPNITDITLLRPLLTLFVQQVMDILTLEHDPNSLPVYFLLDEFRQLKRMDEIMTKLPYVAGYNIKLAFIIQDLKNLDEIYGETSRHSLLGNCGYQLVLGANDQATAEYASRALGKRTIRYQSESRTIELMGLPRRTKVEQIRERDLMMPQEVRQMPENKMILLIEGQRPIFGEKLRFFQTQPFKSAEAFSQANIPQVPEVDYLAPKPVPATTPEYAKGGDPSVEVLSLAPAKEEKPLTAA
;
A
#
# COMPACT_ATOMS: atom_id res chain seq x y z
N MET A 1 -35.58 -1.57 9.03
CA MET A 1 -36.24 -2.82 8.52
C MET A 1 -35.26 -3.59 7.66
N THR A 2 -35.21 -4.93 7.79
CA THR A 2 -34.43 -5.77 6.86
C THR A 2 -35.08 -5.76 5.47
N LYS A 3 -34.29 -6.02 4.39
CA LYS A 3 -34.84 -6.04 3.02
C LYS A 3 -35.99 -7.05 2.85
N GLN A 4 -35.93 -8.18 3.56
CA GLN A 4 -36.99 -9.17 3.56
C GLN A 4 -38.27 -8.64 4.22
N LEU A 5 -38.15 -7.94 5.34
CA LEU A 5 -39.28 -7.32 6.03
C LEU A 5 -39.89 -6.18 5.21
N GLN A 6 -39.08 -5.42 4.46
CA GLN A 6 -39.55 -4.39 3.52
C GLN A 6 -40.32 -4.99 2.36
N ALA A 7 -39.85 -6.10 1.80
CA ALA A 7 -40.57 -6.82 0.73
C ALA A 7 -41.91 -7.37 1.24
N PHE A 8 -41.91 -7.95 2.44
CA PHE A 8 -43.14 -8.42 3.07
C PHE A 8 -44.16 -7.30 3.35
N TYR A 9 -43.64 -6.14 3.81
CA TYR A 9 -44.46 -4.97 4.05
C TYR A 9 -45.05 -4.37 2.75
N LEU A 10 -44.28 -4.35 1.65
CA LEU A 10 -44.80 -3.96 0.34
C LEU A 10 -45.89 -4.90 -0.17
N LEU A 11 -45.72 -6.21 0.02
CA LEU A 11 -46.76 -7.22 -0.26
C LEU A 11 -48.04 -6.96 0.56
N PHE A 12 -47.88 -6.59 1.82
CA PHE A 12 -49.01 -6.20 2.70
C PHE A 12 -49.69 -4.92 2.17
N CYS A 13 -48.94 -3.91 1.71
CA CYS A 13 -49.50 -2.71 1.10
C CYS A 13 -50.32 -3.02 -0.18
N VAL A 14 -49.82 -3.95 -1.00
CA VAL A 14 -50.57 -4.44 -2.18
C VAL A 14 -51.86 -5.13 -1.77
N GLY A 15 -51.83 -5.93 -0.71
CA GLY A 15 -53.05 -6.55 -0.14
C GLY A 15 -54.09 -5.53 0.33
N ILE A 16 -53.62 -4.46 1.02
CA ILE A 16 -54.51 -3.34 1.43
C ILE A 16 -55.09 -2.62 0.20
N ALA A 17 -54.25 -2.32 -0.82
CA ALA A 17 -54.73 -1.72 -2.06
C ALA A 17 -55.84 -2.54 -2.70
N PHE A 18 -55.65 -3.86 -2.72
CA PHE A 18 -56.63 -4.80 -3.28
C PHE A 18 -57.95 -4.79 -2.53
N VAL A 19 -57.92 -4.83 -1.20
CA VAL A 19 -59.12 -4.79 -0.36
C VAL A 19 -59.86 -3.44 -0.54
N VAL A 20 -59.12 -2.31 -0.48
CA VAL A 20 -59.72 -0.96 -0.67
C VAL A 20 -60.29 -0.79 -2.08
N TRP A 21 -59.65 -1.37 -3.09
CA TRP A 21 -60.16 -1.36 -4.47
C TRP A 21 -61.44 -2.14 -4.60
N MET A 22 -61.54 -3.34 -4.01
CA MET A 22 -62.75 -4.21 -4.01
C MET A 22 -63.91 -3.51 -3.34
N LEU A 23 -63.72 -2.92 -2.15
CA LEU A 23 -64.76 -2.19 -1.42
C LEU A 23 -65.18 -0.96 -2.20
N GLY A 24 -64.23 -0.19 -2.74
CA GLY A 24 -64.49 0.98 -3.56
C GLY A 24 -65.24 0.69 -4.86
N TYR A 25 -64.92 -0.46 -5.49
CA TYR A 25 -65.62 -0.93 -6.67
C TYR A 25 -67.07 -1.36 -6.33
N GLY A 26 -67.25 -2.11 -5.24
CA GLY A 26 -68.61 -2.49 -4.74
C GLY A 26 -69.46 -1.25 -4.40
N LEU A 27 -68.88 -0.25 -3.71
CA LEU A 27 -69.55 1.01 -3.40
C LEU A 27 -69.89 1.79 -4.68
N GLY A 28 -68.97 1.83 -5.63
CA GLY A 28 -69.18 2.50 -6.93
C GLY A 28 -70.31 1.84 -7.73
N LEU A 29 -70.40 0.51 -7.69
CA LEU A 29 -71.55 -0.21 -8.30
C LEU A 29 -72.86 0.09 -7.62
N GLN A 30 -72.85 0.13 -6.28
CA GLN A 30 -74.06 0.52 -5.50
C GLN A 30 -74.56 1.90 -5.88
N LEU A 31 -73.71 2.87 -6.00
CA LEU A 31 -74.04 4.23 -6.43
C LEU A 31 -74.52 4.27 -7.89
N PHE A 32 -73.87 3.50 -8.77
CA PHE A 32 -74.23 3.47 -10.20
C PHE A 32 -75.59 2.83 -10.46
N TYR A 33 -75.90 1.73 -9.80
CA TYR A 33 -77.16 1.01 -9.96
C TYR A 33 -78.25 1.49 -9.00
N LYS A 34 -77.94 2.40 -8.04
CA LYS A 34 -78.87 2.91 -7.00
C LYS A 34 -79.52 1.83 -6.16
N ASP A 35 -78.88 0.69 -5.95
CA ASP A 35 -79.34 -0.43 -5.12
C ASP A 35 -78.49 -0.58 -3.87
N GLY A 36 -78.99 -0.23 -2.69
CA GLY A 36 -78.29 -0.27 -1.41
C GLY A 36 -77.86 -1.64 -0.92
N ARG A 37 -78.30 -2.73 -1.56
CA ARG A 37 -77.96 -4.10 -1.17
C ARG A 37 -76.67 -4.64 -1.82
N ILE A 38 -76.18 -3.98 -2.88
CA ILE A 38 -75.04 -4.50 -3.66
C ILE A 38 -73.77 -4.64 -2.79
N LEU A 39 -73.45 -3.65 -1.98
CA LEU A 39 -72.28 -3.67 -1.11
C LEU A 39 -72.47 -4.73 0.01
N GLU A 40 -73.62 -4.78 0.62
CA GLU A 40 -73.92 -5.74 1.68
C GLU A 40 -73.87 -7.22 1.18
N THR A 41 -74.51 -7.49 0.04
CA THR A 41 -74.42 -8.82 -0.61
C THR A 41 -73.04 -9.16 -1.10
N THR A 42 -72.26 -8.22 -1.53
CA THR A 42 -70.86 -8.42 -1.94
C THR A 42 -70.00 -8.84 -0.74
N ILE A 43 -70.14 -8.19 0.40
CA ILE A 43 -69.36 -8.47 1.60
C ILE A 43 -69.82 -9.79 2.26
N THR A 44 -71.09 -10.04 2.32
CA THR A 44 -71.65 -11.21 3.05
C THR A 44 -71.66 -12.49 2.25
N SER A 45 -71.92 -12.42 0.93
CA SER A 45 -72.08 -13.64 0.09
C SER A 45 -70.83 -13.97 -0.72
N ASN A 46 -70.19 -12.97 -1.29
CA ASN A 46 -69.01 -13.17 -2.15
C ASN A 46 -68.10 -11.93 -2.15
N PRO A 47 -67.13 -11.88 -1.28
CA PRO A 47 -66.21 -10.71 -1.21
C PRO A 47 -65.39 -10.50 -2.51
N PHE A 48 -65.32 -11.51 -3.38
CA PHE A 48 -64.64 -11.37 -4.68
C PHE A 48 -65.61 -10.96 -5.82
N ALA A 49 -66.90 -10.74 -5.58
CA ALA A 49 -67.87 -10.37 -6.60
C ALA A 49 -67.46 -9.13 -7.42
N PRO A 50 -66.83 -8.05 -6.88
CA PRO A 50 -66.37 -6.93 -7.68
C PRO A 50 -65.35 -7.33 -8.74
N ILE A 51 -64.42 -8.24 -8.45
CA ILE A 51 -63.44 -8.71 -9.42
C ILE A 51 -64.11 -9.59 -10.48
N GLN A 52 -64.98 -10.52 -10.06
CA GLN A 52 -65.72 -11.38 -10.98
C GLN A 52 -66.57 -10.55 -11.95
N GLN A 53 -67.27 -9.56 -11.44
CA GLN A 53 -68.10 -8.66 -12.25
C GLN A 53 -67.22 -7.81 -13.20
N PHE A 54 -66.11 -7.23 -12.73
CA PHE A 54 -65.19 -6.50 -13.57
C PHE A 54 -64.61 -7.39 -14.69
N TRP A 55 -64.26 -8.61 -14.40
CA TRP A 55 -63.70 -9.57 -15.38
C TRP A 55 -64.76 -10.01 -16.40
N HIS A 56 -65.97 -10.25 -15.94
CA HIS A 56 -67.07 -10.68 -16.81
C HIS A 56 -67.54 -9.55 -17.73
N TYR A 57 -67.67 -8.32 -17.21
CA TYR A 57 -68.11 -7.14 -17.96
C TYR A 57 -67.00 -6.17 -18.37
N LYS A 58 -65.81 -6.70 -18.62
CA LYS A 58 -64.63 -5.88 -18.95
C LYS A 58 -64.78 -5.02 -20.21
N THR A 59 -65.72 -5.29 -21.09
CA THR A 59 -66.05 -4.50 -22.29
C THR A 59 -67.04 -3.37 -22.04
N SER A 60 -67.61 -3.29 -20.86
CA SER A 60 -68.56 -2.23 -20.52
C SER A 60 -67.84 -0.93 -20.13
N PRO A 61 -67.99 0.20 -20.90
CA PRO A 61 -67.32 1.45 -20.56
C PRO A 61 -67.73 2.04 -19.21
N ALA A 62 -68.93 1.79 -18.78
CA ALA A 62 -69.44 2.29 -17.49
C ALA A 62 -68.79 1.55 -16.30
N LEU A 63 -68.71 0.26 -16.35
CA LEU A 63 -68.05 -0.57 -15.34
C LEU A 63 -66.53 -0.31 -15.27
N GLN A 64 -65.89 -0.08 -16.42
CA GLN A 64 -64.48 0.29 -16.44
C GLN A 64 -64.26 1.66 -15.76
N LYS A 65 -65.10 2.66 -15.95
CA LYS A 65 -65.03 3.95 -15.25
C LYS A 65 -65.16 3.78 -13.75
N VAL A 66 -66.06 2.93 -13.28
CA VAL A 66 -66.24 2.63 -11.85
C VAL A 66 -64.97 1.92 -11.30
N ALA A 67 -64.45 0.95 -12.02
CA ALA A 67 -63.23 0.23 -11.63
C ALA A 67 -62.02 1.16 -11.57
N LEU A 68 -61.79 1.99 -12.57
CA LEU A 68 -60.69 2.97 -12.58
C LEU A 68 -60.89 4.04 -11.51
N GLY A 69 -62.10 4.55 -11.29
CA GLY A 69 -62.42 5.50 -10.23
C GLY A 69 -62.11 4.96 -8.83
N SER A 70 -62.45 3.69 -8.59
CA SER A 70 -62.17 3.03 -7.31
C SER A 70 -60.69 2.63 -7.10
N MET A 71 -59.90 2.58 -8.16
CA MET A 71 -58.46 2.31 -8.09
C MET A 71 -57.68 3.49 -7.47
N LEU A 72 -58.14 4.72 -7.67
CA LEU A 72 -57.46 5.89 -7.15
C LEU A 72 -57.38 5.92 -5.61
N PRO A 73 -58.51 5.75 -4.85
CA PRO A 73 -58.45 5.68 -3.40
C PRO A 73 -57.66 4.48 -2.89
N ALA A 74 -57.67 3.36 -3.62
CA ALA A 74 -56.86 2.17 -3.29
C ALA A 74 -55.36 2.45 -3.36
N LEU A 75 -54.91 3.11 -4.43
CA LEU A 75 -53.51 3.51 -4.59
C LEU A 75 -53.11 4.54 -3.54
N LEU A 76 -53.97 5.51 -3.23
CA LEU A 76 -53.70 6.50 -2.18
C LEU A 76 -53.60 5.86 -0.80
N ALA A 77 -54.48 4.92 -0.45
CA ALA A 77 -54.42 4.20 0.81
C ALA A 77 -53.13 3.35 0.92
N ALA A 78 -52.78 2.59 -0.13
CA ALA A 78 -51.55 1.81 -0.16
C ALA A 78 -50.31 2.71 -0.09
N GLY A 79 -50.31 3.84 -0.81
CA GLY A 79 -49.25 4.83 -0.80
C GLY A 79 -49.05 5.48 0.58
N LEU A 80 -50.12 5.80 1.27
CA LEU A 80 -50.08 6.33 2.63
C LEU A 80 -49.53 5.31 3.62
N VAL A 81 -50.01 4.05 3.58
CA VAL A 81 -49.52 2.97 4.44
C VAL A 81 -48.05 2.70 4.15
N ALA A 82 -47.65 2.66 2.87
CA ALA A 82 -46.26 2.48 2.47
C ALA A 82 -45.37 3.64 2.97
N TYR A 83 -45.83 4.87 2.83
CA TYR A 83 -45.13 6.08 3.32
C TYR A 83 -44.88 6.03 4.83
N ILE A 84 -45.91 5.67 5.61
CA ILE A 84 -45.83 5.62 7.08
C ILE A 84 -44.86 4.50 7.51
N GLY A 85 -44.95 3.30 6.93
CA GLY A 85 -44.16 2.16 7.35
C GLY A 85 -42.76 2.09 6.78
N LEU A 86 -42.53 2.69 5.61
CA LEU A 86 -41.20 2.74 4.98
C LEU A 86 -40.43 4.01 5.32
N LYS A 87 -40.99 4.93 6.09
CA LYS A 87 -40.30 6.16 6.52
C LYS A 87 -38.99 5.78 7.22
N PRO A 88 -37.84 6.29 6.76
CA PRO A 88 -36.57 5.99 7.38
C PRO A 88 -36.57 6.46 8.83
N THR A 89 -36.18 5.58 9.73
CA THR A 89 -36.00 5.93 11.15
C THR A 89 -34.84 6.89 11.26
N SER A 90 -35.03 8.05 11.89
CA SER A 90 -33.95 9.01 12.13
C SER A 90 -32.84 8.37 12.96
N SER A 91 -31.58 8.64 12.58
CA SER A 91 -30.38 8.17 13.28
C SER A 91 -29.62 9.38 13.85
N PRO A 92 -30.14 10.04 14.90
CA PRO A 92 -29.64 11.34 15.37
C PRO A 92 -28.23 11.28 15.94
N LEU A 93 -27.75 10.10 16.37
CA LEU A 93 -26.45 9.90 17.03
C LEU A 93 -25.42 9.20 16.13
N GLY A 94 -25.70 9.04 14.83
CA GLY A 94 -24.80 8.43 13.86
C GLY A 94 -25.49 7.36 13.00
N ASP A 95 -25.01 7.21 11.77
CA ASP A 95 -25.54 6.26 10.77
C ASP A 95 -24.45 5.36 10.18
N ALA A 96 -23.35 5.14 10.91
CA ALA A 96 -22.27 4.29 10.46
C ALA A 96 -22.78 2.88 10.12
N ALA A 97 -22.41 2.41 8.95
CA ALA A 97 -22.81 1.09 8.44
C ALA A 97 -21.78 0.61 7.41
N PHE A 98 -21.64 -0.70 7.31
CA PHE A 98 -20.88 -1.32 6.23
C PHE A 98 -21.63 -1.21 4.89
N GLN A 99 -20.88 -1.18 3.78
CA GLN A 99 -21.47 -1.22 2.46
C GLN A 99 -22.24 -2.54 2.23
N ASP A 100 -23.42 -2.43 1.64
CA ASP A 100 -24.21 -3.58 1.20
C ASP A 100 -23.85 -3.97 -0.24
N MET A 101 -24.32 -5.14 -0.70
CA MET A 101 -24.06 -5.65 -2.05
C MET A 101 -24.51 -4.72 -3.17
N ALA A 102 -25.57 -3.94 -2.95
CA ALA A 102 -26.07 -2.98 -3.92
C ALA A 102 -25.09 -1.77 -4.06
N SER A 103 -24.58 -1.28 -2.93
CA SER A 103 -23.56 -0.21 -2.91
C SER A 103 -22.25 -0.68 -3.56
N LEU A 104 -21.82 -1.92 -3.27
CA LEU A 104 -20.61 -2.50 -3.89
C LEU A 104 -20.73 -2.63 -5.41
N ARG A 105 -21.90 -3.03 -5.91
CA ARG A 105 -22.16 -3.09 -7.36
C ARG A 105 -22.17 -1.70 -7.99
N ARG A 106 -22.84 -0.73 -7.37
CA ARG A 106 -22.85 0.68 -7.83
C ARG A 106 -21.45 1.30 -7.81
N GLY A 107 -20.67 1.02 -6.77
CA GLY A 107 -19.27 1.44 -6.63
C GLY A 107 -18.30 0.68 -7.55
N LYS A 108 -18.79 -0.24 -8.41
CA LYS A 108 -18.00 -1.02 -9.37
C LYS A 108 -16.83 -1.79 -8.73
N TRP A 109 -17.04 -2.34 -7.51
CA TRP A 109 -16.02 -3.10 -6.78
C TRP A 109 -15.71 -4.49 -7.36
N PHE A 110 -16.56 -5.01 -8.24
CA PHE A 110 -16.42 -6.35 -8.83
C PHE A 110 -15.86 -6.30 -10.25
N ARG A 111 -14.79 -5.53 -10.44
CA ARG A 111 -14.09 -5.41 -11.73
C ARG A 111 -13.26 -6.65 -12.03
N LYS A 112 -12.92 -6.87 -13.30
CA LYS A 112 -12.02 -7.95 -13.73
C LYS A 112 -10.55 -7.62 -13.42
N GLN A 113 -10.18 -6.35 -13.47
CA GLN A 113 -8.82 -5.82 -13.32
C GLN A 113 -8.73 -4.82 -12.17
N GLY A 114 -7.53 -4.59 -11.66
CA GLY A 114 -7.25 -3.62 -10.60
C GLY A 114 -6.71 -4.26 -9.31
N HIS A 115 -6.45 -3.42 -8.32
CA HIS A 115 -5.90 -3.82 -7.03
C HIS A 115 -6.92 -4.60 -6.20
N ILE A 116 -6.45 -5.66 -5.57
CA ILE A 116 -7.24 -6.66 -4.87
C ILE A 116 -7.13 -6.45 -3.38
N PHE A 117 -8.29 -6.39 -2.69
CA PHE A 117 -8.33 -6.22 -1.23
C PHE A 117 -8.88 -7.44 -0.48
N GLY A 118 -9.66 -8.27 -1.14
CA GLY A 118 -10.31 -9.42 -0.53
C GLY A 118 -11.55 -9.83 -1.31
N ARG A 119 -12.58 -10.38 -0.64
CA ARG A 119 -13.82 -10.80 -1.27
C ARG A 119 -15.04 -10.52 -0.40
N VAL A 120 -16.20 -10.42 -1.04
CA VAL A 120 -17.51 -10.45 -0.38
C VAL A 120 -18.34 -11.56 -1.02
N GLY A 121 -18.62 -12.61 -0.27
CA GLY A 121 -19.17 -13.85 -0.77
C GLY A 121 -18.24 -14.49 -1.81
N ARG A 122 -18.72 -14.68 -3.04
CA ARG A 122 -17.94 -15.24 -4.16
C ARG A 122 -17.21 -14.18 -4.99
N ASN A 123 -17.46 -12.89 -4.76
CA ASN A 123 -16.95 -11.81 -5.60
C ASN A 123 -15.67 -11.21 -4.99
N ILE A 124 -14.63 -11.07 -5.81
CA ILE A 124 -13.37 -10.44 -5.44
C ILE A 124 -13.55 -8.93 -5.49
N LEU A 125 -13.09 -8.25 -4.44
CA LEU A 125 -13.08 -6.78 -4.35
C LEU A 125 -11.85 -6.23 -5.07
N ARG A 126 -12.08 -5.39 -6.07
CA ARG A 126 -11.03 -4.73 -6.85
C ARG A 126 -11.35 -3.27 -7.10
N THR A 127 -10.29 -2.45 -7.11
CA THR A 127 -10.38 -1.04 -7.54
C THR A 127 -9.28 -0.71 -8.55
N LYS A 128 -9.53 0.32 -9.36
CA LYS A 128 -8.61 0.82 -10.40
C LYS A 128 -8.29 2.30 -10.21
N ASP A 129 -8.29 2.79 -8.99
CA ASP A 129 -7.90 4.16 -8.72
C ASP A 129 -6.42 4.28 -8.31
N ASP A 130 -5.93 5.49 -8.14
CA ASP A 130 -4.52 5.84 -7.93
C ASP A 130 -4.14 6.03 -6.46
N ARG A 131 -5.08 5.86 -5.52
CA ARG A 131 -4.85 6.05 -4.08
C ARG A 131 -3.84 5.06 -3.54
N HIS A 132 -3.04 5.53 -2.57
CA HIS A 132 -2.12 4.67 -1.84
C HIS A 132 -2.85 3.75 -0.86
N HIS A 133 -2.20 2.65 -0.52
CA HIS A 133 -2.77 1.60 0.32
C HIS A 133 -1.97 1.43 1.61
N LEU A 134 -2.67 1.22 2.71
CA LEU A 134 -2.10 0.80 3.99
C LEU A 134 -2.73 -0.53 4.40
N ILE A 135 -1.91 -1.52 4.64
CA ILE A 135 -2.34 -2.86 5.05
C ILE A 135 -1.81 -3.12 6.46
N ILE A 136 -2.75 -3.28 7.40
CA ILE A 136 -2.45 -3.46 8.82
C ILE A 136 -2.87 -4.87 9.23
N GLY A 137 -1.95 -5.60 9.82
CA GLY A 137 -2.29 -6.91 10.37
C GLY A 137 -1.11 -7.58 11.06
N PRO A 138 -1.35 -8.28 12.17
CA PRO A 138 -0.31 -8.95 12.94
C PRO A 138 0.37 -10.06 12.12
N THR A 139 1.42 -10.63 12.68
CA THR A 139 2.07 -11.81 12.09
C THR A 139 1.05 -12.93 11.88
N ARG A 140 1.11 -13.61 10.74
CA ARG A 140 0.17 -14.67 10.31
C ARG A 140 -1.27 -14.22 10.03
N SER A 141 -1.53 -12.92 9.96
CA SER A 141 -2.88 -12.40 9.61
C SER A 141 -3.27 -12.61 8.15
N GLY A 142 -2.37 -13.13 7.32
CA GLY A 142 -2.63 -13.39 5.89
C GLY A 142 -2.29 -12.22 4.97
N LYS A 143 -1.43 -11.27 5.38
CA LYS A 143 -0.97 -10.14 4.54
C LYS A 143 -0.41 -10.62 3.20
N GLY A 144 0.59 -11.51 3.23
CA GLY A 144 1.20 -12.08 2.04
C GLY A 144 0.19 -12.84 1.18
N ALA A 145 -0.55 -13.78 1.80
CA ALA A 145 -1.48 -14.65 1.08
C ALA A 145 -2.75 -13.94 0.57
N GLY A 146 -3.21 -12.91 1.27
CA GLY A 146 -4.48 -12.23 0.95
C GLY A 146 -4.32 -10.95 0.15
N TYR A 147 -3.14 -10.33 0.21
CA TYR A 147 -2.92 -9.05 -0.44
C TYR A 147 -1.67 -9.01 -1.32
N VAL A 148 -0.46 -9.32 -0.79
CA VAL A 148 0.80 -9.14 -1.52
C VAL A 148 0.85 -10.03 -2.76
N ILE A 149 0.75 -11.34 -2.61
CA ILE A 149 0.86 -12.31 -3.70
C ILE A 149 -0.25 -12.12 -4.75
N PRO A 150 -1.55 -11.96 -4.39
CA PRO A 150 -2.60 -11.70 -5.38
C PRO A 150 -2.37 -10.43 -6.21
N ASN A 151 -1.92 -9.35 -5.58
CA ASN A 151 -1.62 -8.10 -6.27
C ASN A 151 -0.36 -8.21 -7.14
N ALA A 152 0.69 -8.86 -6.65
CA ALA A 152 1.92 -9.09 -7.42
C ALA A 152 1.66 -9.96 -8.67
N LEU A 153 0.79 -10.98 -8.58
CA LEU A 153 0.39 -11.81 -9.72
C LEU A 153 -0.39 -11.02 -10.78
N MET A 154 -1.32 -10.15 -10.37
CA MET A 154 -2.32 -9.56 -11.27
C MET A 154 -2.05 -8.11 -11.65
N HIS A 155 -1.01 -7.48 -11.12
CA HIS A 155 -0.67 -6.12 -11.50
C HIS A 155 -0.19 -6.04 -12.95
N GLU A 156 -0.76 -5.12 -13.74
CA GLU A 156 -0.50 -5.03 -15.19
C GLU A 156 0.75 -4.21 -15.53
N GLY A 157 1.21 -3.37 -14.62
CA GLY A 157 2.38 -2.50 -14.80
C GLY A 157 3.67 -3.05 -14.20
N SER A 158 4.61 -2.14 -13.96
CA SER A 158 5.85 -2.43 -13.25
C SER A 158 5.64 -2.49 -11.74
N MET A 159 6.47 -3.26 -11.03
CA MET A 159 6.38 -3.33 -9.58
C MET A 159 7.73 -3.48 -8.89
N ILE A 160 7.80 -3.00 -7.67
CA ILE A 160 8.89 -3.23 -6.73
C ILE A 160 8.28 -3.86 -5.49
N VAL A 161 8.83 -4.99 -5.07
CA VAL A 161 8.32 -5.75 -3.93
C VAL A 161 9.43 -5.98 -2.94
N THR A 162 9.24 -5.60 -1.67
CA THR A 162 10.13 -6.06 -0.61
C THR A 162 9.72 -7.47 -0.19
N ASP A 163 10.63 -8.44 -0.33
CA ASP A 163 10.37 -9.86 -0.14
C ASP A 163 11.46 -10.53 0.71
N LEU A 164 11.48 -10.22 2.00
CA LEU A 164 12.54 -10.67 2.92
C LEU A 164 12.68 -12.19 3.05
N LYS A 165 11.68 -12.93 2.61
CA LYS A 165 11.68 -14.41 2.70
C LYS A 165 11.85 -15.08 1.34
N GLY A 166 11.81 -14.34 0.24
CA GLY A 166 11.80 -14.87 -1.11
C GLY A 166 10.52 -15.63 -1.48
N GLU A 167 9.46 -15.53 -0.67
CA GLU A 167 8.19 -16.23 -0.90
C GLU A 167 7.41 -15.61 -2.06
N VAL A 168 7.40 -14.28 -2.15
CA VAL A 168 6.68 -13.56 -3.20
C VAL A 168 7.33 -13.77 -4.55
N PHE A 169 8.66 -13.74 -4.62
CA PHE A 169 9.42 -14.05 -5.83
C PHE A 169 9.07 -15.45 -6.35
N LYS A 170 9.15 -16.48 -5.52
CA LYS A 170 8.82 -17.86 -5.91
C LYS A 170 7.37 -18.00 -6.40
N ALA A 171 6.44 -17.34 -5.71
CA ALA A 171 5.01 -17.42 -6.01
C ALA A 171 4.59 -16.62 -7.26
N THR A 172 5.38 -15.63 -7.72
CA THR A 172 4.86 -14.68 -8.72
C THR A 172 5.80 -14.44 -9.90
N ALA A 173 7.11 -14.64 -9.76
CA ALA A 173 8.10 -14.25 -10.76
C ALA A 173 7.94 -14.96 -12.11
N GLY A 174 7.71 -16.28 -12.12
CA GLY A 174 7.50 -17.05 -13.34
C GLY A 174 6.26 -16.63 -14.10
N TYR A 175 5.16 -16.40 -13.40
CA TYR A 175 3.92 -15.91 -14.00
C TYR A 175 4.06 -14.48 -14.56
N ARG A 176 4.77 -13.60 -13.82
CA ARG A 176 5.08 -12.23 -14.29
C ARG A 176 5.89 -12.26 -15.59
N ARG A 177 6.93 -13.12 -15.64
CA ARG A 177 7.76 -13.29 -16.84
C ARG A 177 6.95 -13.80 -18.04
N GLN A 178 6.05 -14.77 -17.83
CA GLN A 178 5.14 -15.27 -18.88
C GLN A 178 4.25 -14.16 -19.43
N ASN A 179 3.80 -13.22 -18.60
CA ASN A 179 2.97 -12.09 -19.02
C ASN A 179 3.77 -10.88 -19.49
N GLY A 180 5.01 -11.08 -19.95
CA GLY A 180 5.83 -10.06 -20.61
C GLY A 180 6.57 -9.10 -19.67
N SER A 181 6.59 -9.34 -18.35
CA SER A 181 7.40 -8.55 -17.44
C SER A 181 8.84 -9.02 -17.43
N GLN A 182 9.80 -8.11 -17.51
CA GLN A 182 11.17 -8.41 -17.12
C GLN A 182 11.22 -8.58 -15.61
N VAL A 183 11.94 -9.61 -15.15
CA VAL A 183 11.95 -9.99 -13.74
C VAL A 183 13.37 -9.97 -13.21
N PHE A 184 13.59 -9.25 -12.13
CA PHE A 184 14.86 -9.12 -11.45
C PHE A 184 14.71 -9.45 -9.96
N LEU A 185 15.72 -10.14 -9.41
CA LEU A 185 15.85 -10.41 -7.98
C LEU A 185 17.09 -9.65 -7.46
N PHE A 186 16.88 -8.61 -6.68
CA PHE A 186 17.96 -7.91 -6.00
C PHE A 186 18.07 -8.42 -4.56
N ALA A 187 19.04 -9.28 -4.32
CA ALA A 187 19.29 -9.93 -3.04
C ALA A 187 20.76 -9.73 -2.62
N PRO A 188 21.19 -8.48 -2.38
CA PRO A 188 22.59 -8.19 -2.03
C PRO A 188 23.02 -8.99 -0.80
N GLY A 189 24.25 -9.52 -0.85
CA GLY A 189 24.75 -10.45 0.18
C GLY A 189 24.43 -11.93 -0.06
N SER A 190 23.56 -12.26 -1.01
CA SER A 190 23.27 -13.63 -1.43
C SER A 190 24.19 -14.08 -2.57
N GLU A 191 24.29 -15.39 -2.81
CA GLU A 191 25.08 -15.95 -3.91
C GLU A 191 24.43 -15.75 -5.29
N LYS A 192 23.13 -15.53 -5.32
CA LYS A 192 22.36 -15.28 -6.54
C LYS A 192 21.62 -13.97 -6.41
N THR A 193 21.92 -13.03 -7.27
CA THR A 193 21.31 -11.70 -7.29
C THR A 193 21.50 -11.03 -8.64
N ASN A 194 20.56 -10.18 -9.03
CA ASN A 194 20.83 -9.15 -10.03
C ASN A 194 21.61 -8.00 -9.40
N ASN A 195 22.19 -7.16 -10.24
CA ASN A 195 23.11 -6.11 -9.84
C ASN A 195 22.46 -4.73 -9.90
N TYR A 196 22.84 -3.87 -8.95
CA TYR A 196 22.43 -2.49 -8.90
C TYR A 196 23.53 -1.60 -8.35
N ASN A 197 24.08 -0.74 -9.18
CA ASN A 197 25.04 0.28 -8.80
C ASN A 197 24.34 1.64 -8.71
N PRO A 198 24.22 2.24 -7.52
CA PRO A 198 23.57 3.54 -7.36
C PRO A 198 24.21 4.66 -8.18
N LEU A 199 25.52 4.58 -8.46
CA LEU A 199 26.25 5.64 -9.16
C LEU A 199 25.94 5.67 -10.66
N ASP A 200 25.41 4.57 -11.25
CA ASP A 200 25.02 4.52 -12.67
C ASP A 200 23.80 5.40 -12.99
N PHE A 201 23.05 5.81 -11.97
CA PHE A 201 21.85 6.64 -12.10
C PHE A 201 22.09 8.13 -11.86
N ILE A 202 23.33 8.51 -11.53
CA ILE A 202 23.72 9.93 -11.43
C ILE A 202 23.63 10.56 -12.82
N ARG A 203 22.85 11.62 -12.93
CA ARG A 203 22.69 12.38 -14.19
C ARG A 203 23.96 13.16 -14.49
N PRO A 204 24.47 13.13 -15.73
CA PRO A 204 25.75 13.77 -16.08
C PRO A 204 25.67 15.31 -16.14
N GLU A 205 24.47 15.89 -16.32
CA GLU A 205 24.30 17.33 -16.49
C GLU A 205 24.67 18.08 -15.21
N ARG A 206 25.38 19.21 -15.38
CA ARG A 206 25.75 20.09 -14.26
C ARG A 206 24.52 20.53 -13.48
N GLY A 207 24.61 20.56 -12.15
CA GLY A 207 23.48 20.83 -11.26
C GLY A 207 22.73 19.57 -10.91
N ASN A 208 22.19 18.84 -11.88
CA ASN A 208 21.51 17.55 -11.65
C ASN A 208 22.46 16.55 -11.00
N ARG A 209 23.67 16.43 -11.53
CA ARG A 209 24.72 15.56 -10.98
C ARG A 209 24.99 15.86 -9.50
N THR A 210 25.16 17.12 -9.15
CA THR A 210 25.41 17.54 -7.77
C THR A 210 24.23 17.16 -6.86
N THR A 211 23.01 17.42 -7.31
CA THR A 211 21.79 17.06 -6.55
C THR A 211 21.69 15.56 -6.33
N ASP A 212 21.93 14.75 -7.37
CA ASP A 212 21.84 13.28 -7.27
C ASP A 212 22.89 12.74 -6.30
N ILE A 213 24.12 13.26 -6.33
CA ILE A 213 25.19 12.90 -5.41
C ILE A 213 24.85 13.28 -3.97
N GLN A 214 24.33 14.48 -3.75
CA GLN A 214 23.91 14.93 -2.42
C GLN A 214 22.76 14.07 -1.87
N ASN A 215 21.79 13.68 -2.72
CA ASN A 215 20.70 12.77 -2.34
C ASN A 215 21.24 11.40 -1.92
N ILE A 216 22.18 10.82 -2.67
CA ILE A 216 22.81 9.55 -2.29
C ILE A 216 23.52 9.69 -0.93
N ALA A 217 24.28 10.74 -0.72
CA ALA A 217 25.01 10.96 0.53
C ALA A 217 24.07 11.15 1.72
N SER A 218 22.96 11.90 1.57
CA SER A 218 21.98 12.12 2.63
C SER A 218 21.23 10.83 3.03
N ILE A 219 20.98 9.94 2.08
CA ILE A 219 20.36 8.65 2.35
C ILE A 219 21.31 7.71 3.09
N LEU A 220 22.59 7.70 2.71
CA LEU A 220 23.60 6.84 3.34
C LEU A 220 23.96 7.32 4.75
N VAL A 221 24.04 8.64 4.96
CA VAL A 221 24.32 9.27 6.25
C VAL A 221 23.11 10.15 6.64
N PRO A 222 22.01 9.59 7.17
CA PRO A 222 20.85 10.37 7.54
C PRO A 222 21.14 11.29 8.74
N GLU A 223 20.68 12.54 8.66
CA GLU A 223 20.77 13.47 9.78
C GLU A 223 19.72 13.13 10.85
N ASN A 224 20.16 13.08 12.09
CA ASN A 224 19.25 13.04 13.22
C ASN A 224 19.19 14.43 13.87
N THR A 225 18.19 15.22 13.49
CA THR A 225 18.00 16.61 13.96
C THR A 225 17.79 16.74 15.46
N GLU A 226 17.42 15.64 16.15
CA GLU A 226 17.20 15.61 17.60
C GLU A 226 18.49 15.31 18.38
N SER A 227 19.61 14.99 17.68
CA SER A 227 20.87 14.64 18.33
C SER A 227 21.86 15.81 18.30
N GLU A 228 22.66 15.95 19.36
CA GLU A 228 23.79 16.91 19.43
C GLU A 228 24.84 16.65 18.32
N ASN A 229 24.80 15.47 17.70
CA ASN A 229 25.72 15.06 16.64
C ASN A 229 25.25 15.47 15.21
N SER A 230 24.13 16.19 15.08
CA SER A 230 23.57 16.57 13.76
C SER A 230 24.57 17.36 12.89
N VAL A 231 25.36 18.25 13.49
CA VAL A 231 26.39 19.04 12.78
C VAL A 231 27.48 18.14 12.16
N TRP A 232 27.88 17.09 12.87
CA TRP A 232 28.89 16.14 12.37
C TRP A 232 28.34 15.27 11.26
N GLN A 233 27.05 14.90 11.33
CA GLN A 233 26.37 14.16 10.26
C GLN A 233 26.24 14.99 8.98
N ALA A 234 25.88 16.27 9.07
CA ALA A 234 25.85 17.16 7.91
C ALA A 234 27.24 17.31 7.28
N THR A 235 28.29 17.43 8.10
CA THR A 235 29.67 17.46 7.63
C THR A 235 30.05 16.14 6.94
N ALA A 236 29.70 15.01 7.54
CA ALA A 236 29.95 13.69 6.95
C ALA A 236 29.21 13.50 5.61
N GLN A 237 27.97 13.98 5.48
CA GLN A 237 27.25 13.98 4.21
C GLN A 237 27.99 14.77 3.13
N GLN A 238 28.42 15.97 3.44
CA GLN A 238 29.14 16.83 2.48
C GLN A 238 30.44 16.19 2.01
N VAL A 239 31.19 15.60 2.92
CA VAL A 239 32.46 14.92 2.62
C VAL A 239 32.23 13.66 1.79
N LEU A 240 31.21 12.85 2.15
CA LEU A 240 30.81 11.67 1.39
C LEU A 240 30.37 12.06 -0.03
N ALA A 241 29.56 13.12 -0.17
CA ALA A 241 29.15 13.65 -1.46
C ALA A 241 30.36 14.11 -2.30
N GLY A 242 31.36 14.76 -1.68
CA GLY A 242 32.61 15.12 -2.33
C GLY A 242 33.41 13.92 -2.85
N ALA A 243 33.48 12.84 -2.04
CA ALA A 243 34.16 11.61 -2.46
C ALA A 243 33.42 10.88 -3.58
N ILE A 244 32.08 10.80 -3.51
CA ILE A 244 31.26 10.25 -4.60
C ILE A 244 31.46 11.06 -5.88
N SER A 245 31.47 12.40 -5.78
CA SER A 245 31.74 13.31 -6.89
C SER A 245 33.10 13.03 -7.51
N TYR A 246 34.12 12.93 -6.69
CA TYR A 246 35.48 12.61 -7.13
C TYR A 246 35.56 11.30 -7.91
N ILE A 247 35.01 10.24 -7.36
CA ILE A 247 35.04 8.89 -7.99
C ILE A 247 34.27 8.88 -9.31
N THR A 248 33.20 9.67 -9.44
CA THR A 248 32.46 9.79 -10.70
C THR A 248 33.15 10.67 -11.74
N GLU A 249 34.00 11.59 -11.35
CA GLU A 249 34.73 12.52 -12.25
C GLU A 249 36.08 11.98 -12.69
N SER A 250 36.85 11.44 -11.74
CA SER A 250 38.24 11.06 -11.99
C SER A 250 38.35 9.96 -13.03
N PRO A 251 39.23 10.16 -14.05
CA PRO A 251 39.55 9.13 -15.04
C PRO A 251 40.13 7.86 -14.43
N PHE A 252 40.76 7.97 -13.25
CA PHE A 252 41.30 6.82 -12.52
C PHE A 252 40.23 5.77 -12.17
N TYR A 253 39.00 6.22 -11.91
CA TYR A 253 37.87 5.34 -11.56
C TYR A 253 36.95 5.02 -12.76
N LYS A 254 37.35 5.34 -14.01
CA LYS A 254 36.47 5.21 -15.19
C LYS A 254 35.74 3.88 -15.29
N ASP A 255 36.40 2.76 -14.99
CA ASP A 255 35.86 1.41 -15.12
C ASP A 255 35.40 0.78 -13.78
N ARG A 256 35.40 1.54 -12.70
CA ARG A 256 35.09 1.08 -11.35
C ARG A 256 34.39 2.12 -10.48
N ARG A 257 33.46 2.85 -11.08
CA ARG A 257 32.65 3.87 -10.40
C ARG A 257 31.56 3.20 -9.60
N ASN A 258 31.81 2.87 -8.34
CA ASN A 258 30.86 2.23 -7.44
C ASN A 258 31.11 2.64 -5.98
N LEU A 259 30.16 2.27 -5.09
CA LEU A 259 30.26 2.62 -3.67
C LEU A 259 31.37 1.86 -2.94
N ALA A 260 31.85 0.73 -3.46
CA ALA A 260 32.98 0.03 -2.86
C ALA A 260 34.27 0.84 -3.03
N GLU A 261 34.48 1.50 -4.17
CA GLU A 261 35.61 2.41 -4.37
C GLU A 261 35.50 3.65 -3.46
N VAL A 262 34.28 4.17 -3.22
CA VAL A 262 34.05 5.23 -2.22
C VAL A 262 34.45 4.75 -0.83
N ASN A 263 34.08 3.51 -0.45
CA ASN A 263 34.50 2.93 0.82
C ASN A 263 36.01 2.78 0.90
N SER A 264 36.67 2.33 -0.17
CA SER A 264 38.13 2.16 -0.24
C SER A 264 38.86 3.50 -0.11
N PHE A 265 38.33 4.57 -0.70
CA PHE A 265 38.85 5.93 -0.55
C PHE A 265 38.95 6.37 0.91
N PHE A 266 37.90 6.12 1.71
CA PHE A 266 37.89 6.46 3.14
C PHE A 266 38.66 5.47 4.04
N ASN A 267 39.08 4.35 3.52
CA ASN A 267 39.85 3.31 4.23
C ASN A 267 41.24 3.07 3.60
N SER A 268 41.78 4.06 2.89
CA SER A 268 43.06 3.95 2.17
C SER A 268 44.29 3.79 3.08
N GLY A 269 44.13 4.04 4.38
CA GLY A 269 45.25 4.01 5.34
C GLY A 269 46.14 5.28 5.31
N VAL A 270 45.84 6.23 4.42
CA VAL A 270 46.53 7.54 4.32
C VAL A 270 45.73 8.59 5.06
N ASP A 271 46.39 9.58 5.63
CA ASP A 271 45.67 10.75 6.18
C ASP A 271 44.80 11.41 5.12
N LEU A 272 43.51 11.44 5.35
CA LEU A 272 42.53 11.83 4.34
C LEU A 272 42.64 13.32 3.96
N GLN A 273 43.01 14.21 4.90
CA GLN A 273 43.23 15.61 4.60
C GLN A 273 44.42 15.80 3.66
N THR A 274 45.51 15.07 3.89
CA THR A 274 46.70 15.04 3.04
C THR A 274 46.39 14.46 1.65
N LEU A 275 45.64 13.36 1.60
CA LEU A 275 45.22 12.75 0.33
C LEU A 275 44.36 13.71 -0.51
N MET A 276 43.39 14.38 0.09
CA MET A 276 42.54 15.35 -0.60
C MET A 276 43.29 16.58 -1.10
N LYS A 277 44.28 17.06 -0.34
CA LYS A 277 45.19 18.14 -0.81
C LYS A 277 45.97 17.70 -2.05
N TYR A 278 46.55 16.51 -1.99
CA TYR A 278 47.32 15.95 -3.08
C TYR A 278 46.47 15.76 -4.35
N ILE A 279 45.28 15.20 -4.23
CA ILE A 279 44.35 15.01 -5.36
C ILE A 279 44.03 16.37 -6.03
N LYS A 280 43.73 17.41 -5.25
CA LYS A 280 43.42 18.74 -5.78
C LYS A 280 44.60 19.37 -6.57
N GLU A 281 45.80 19.10 -6.16
CA GLU A 281 47.00 19.58 -6.86
C GLU A 281 47.24 18.82 -8.16
N LYS A 282 46.99 17.51 -8.17
CA LYS A 282 47.28 16.65 -9.33
C LYS A 282 46.14 16.58 -10.34
N GLU A 283 44.89 16.81 -9.93
CA GLU A 283 43.69 16.73 -10.77
C GLU A 283 42.97 18.10 -10.87
N PRO A 284 43.52 19.07 -11.64
CA PRO A 284 42.96 20.43 -11.68
C PRO A 284 41.61 20.56 -12.41
N TYR A 285 41.15 19.50 -13.07
CA TYR A 285 39.88 19.44 -13.80
C TYR A 285 38.68 19.06 -12.94
N LEU A 286 38.87 18.83 -11.64
CA LEU A 286 37.78 18.49 -10.74
C LEU A 286 36.73 19.60 -10.68
N SER A 287 35.47 19.22 -10.54
CA SER A 287 34.37 20.18 -10.42
C SER A 287 34.54 21.06 -9.18
N LYS A 288 33.99 22.28 -9.27
CA LYS A 288 33.95 23.20 -8.13
C LYS A 288 33.36 22.54 -6.89
N PHE A 289 32.30 21.73 -7.07
CA PHE A 289 31.62 20.99 -5.97
C PHE A 289 32.57 20.03 -5.25
N THR A 290 33.35 19.24 -6.00
CA THR A 290 34.34 18.32 -5.42
C THR A 290 35.39 19.05 -4.64
N VAL A 291 35.96 20.14 -5.25
CA VAL A 291 37.01 20.96 -4.63
C VAL A 291 36.51 21.63 -3.34
N GLU A 292 35.31 22.21 -3.35
CA GLU A 292 34.73 22.85 -2.16
C GLU A 292 34.44 21.85 -1.05
N SER A 293 33.91 20.63 -1.40
CA SER A 293 33.67 19.58 -0.42
C SER A 293 34.98 19.09 0.22
N PHE A 294 36.05 18.96 -0.57
CA PHE A 294 37.38 18.61 -0.05
C PHE A 294 37.94 19.72 0.82
N ASN A 295 37.79 20.99 0.43
CA ASN A 295 38.23 22.13 1.24
C ASN A 295 37.54 22.17 2.59
N SER A 296 36.23 21.87 2.62
CA SER A 296 35.45 21.81 3.88
C SER A 296 36.03 20.77 4.84
N TYR A 297 36.42 19.59 4.34
CA TYR A 297 37.05 18.57 5.16
C TYR A 297 38.48 18.93 5.59
N ILE A 298 39.29 19.48 4.67
CA ILE A 298 40.66 19.88 4.94
C ILE A 298 40.74 20.95 6.04
N ALA A 299 39.73 21.83 6.11
CA ALA A 299 39.66 22.89 7.12
C ALA A 299 39.22 22.43 8.51
N LEU A 300 38.77 21.17 8.68
CA LEU A 300 38.36 20.66 9.98
C LEU A 300 39.53 20.48 10.93
N SER A 301 39.26 20.65 12.22
CA SER A 301 40.17 20.17 13.26
C SER A 301 40.28 18.66 13.22
N GLU A 302 41.40 18.11 13.68
CA GLU A 302 41.65 16.67 13.72
C GLU A 302 40.49 15.89 14.38
N ARG A 303 39.97 16.38 15.51
CA ARG A 303 38.84 15.77 16.22
C ARG A 303 37.56 15.79 15.38
N ALA A 304 37.25 16.87 14.70
CA ALA A 304 36.08 17.00 13.86
C ALA A 304 36.19 16.11 12.62
N ALA A 305 37.35 16.05 11.99
CA ALA A 305 37.63 15.19 10.85
C ALA A 305 37.50 13.71 11.21
N ALA A 306 38.00 13.28 12.36
CA ALA A 306 37.86 11.92 12.87
C ALA A 306 36.38 11.56 13.14
N SER A 307 35.59 12.46 13.73
CA SER A 307 34.16 12.24 13.96
C SER A 307 33.37 12.06 12.65
N ALA A 308 33.57 12.95 11.67
CA ALA A 308 32.94 12.84 10.36
C ALA A 308 33.34 11.53 9.64
N LEU A 309 34.62 11.16 9.72
CA LEU A 309 35.11 9.91 9.11
C LEU A 309 34.47 8.67 9.74
N LEU A 310 34.27 8.64 11.06
CA LEU A 310 33.58 7.53 11.74
C LEU A 310 32.14 7.35 11.26
N ASP A 311 31.38 8.44 11.07
CA ASP A 311 30.00 8.37 10.57
C ASP A 311 29.98 7.86 9.11
N ILE A 312 30.91 8.30 8.28
CA ILE A 312 31.06 7.80 6.90
C ILE A 312 31.41 6.32 6.90
N GLN A 313 32.41 5.89 7.68
CA GLN A 313 32.83 4.49 7.75
C GLN A 313 31.70 3.58 8.26
N LYS A 314 30.87 4.07 9.17
CA LYS A 314 29.68 3.37 9.63
C LYS A 314 28.64 3.20 8.51
N ALA A 315 28.37 4.25 7.75
CA ALA A 315 27.45 4.23 6.61
C ALA A 315 27.94 3.31 5.48
N MET A 316 29.26 3.30 5.23
CA MET A 316 29.90 2.51 4.17
C MET A 316 30.21 1.07 4.56
N ARG A 317 29.89 0.66 5.81
CA ARG A 317 30.15 -0.71 6.32
C ARG A 317 29.63 -1.82 5.42
N PRO A 318 28.44 -1.73 4.78
CA PRO A 318 27.95 -2.77 3.86
C PRO A 318 28.96 -3.08 2.74
N PHE A 319 29.64 -2.07 2.21
CA PHE A 319 30.57 -2.18 1.07
C PHE A 319 31.95 -2.75 1.44
N LYS A 320 32.10 -3.32 2.64
CA LYS A 320 33.23 -4.18 3.03
C LYS A 320 32.95 -5.66 2.77
N ASN A 321 31.71 -6.04 2.50
CA ASN A 321 31.32 -7.41 2.19
C ASN A 321 31.45 -7.65 0.68
N GLU A 322 32.24 -8.64 0.29
CA GLU A 322 32.57 -8.96 -1.11
C GLU A 322 31.32 -9.26 -1.96
N ARG A 323 30.31 -9.94 -1.39
CA ARG A 323 29.04 -10.21 -2.09
C ARG A 323 28.24 -8.95 -2.35
N ILE A 324 28.23 -8.02 -1.39
CA ILE A 324 27.54 -6.73 -1.55
C ILE A 324 28.29 -5.88 -2.58
N VAL A 325 29.62 -5.87 -2.53
CA VAL A 325 30.46 -5.18 -3.53
C VAL A 325 30.14 -5.70 -4.93
N ALA A 326 30.14 -7.02 -5.12
CA ALA A 326 29.84 -7.62 -6.41
C ALA A 326 28.41 -7.30 -6.90
N ALA A 327 27.42 -7.34 -6.00
CA ALA A 327 26.03 -7.01 -6.31
C ALA A 327 25.79 -5.51 -6.62
N THR A 328 26.75 -4.62 -6.27
CA THR A 328 26.63 -3.16 -6.43
C THR A 328 27.67 -2.53 -7.33
N ASN A 329 28.42 -3.36 -8.07
CA ASN A 329 29.48 -2.88 -8.94
C ASN A 329 28.99 -2.36 -10.30
N VAL A 330 27.98 -3.02 -10.86
CA VAL A 330 27.35 -2.67 -12.15
C VAL A 330 25.83 -2.72 -12.00
N THR A 331 25.10 -2.24 -13.01
CA THR A 331 23.64 -2.34 -13.04
C THR A 331 23.21 -3.16 -14.24
N ASP A 332 22.36 -4.17 -14.02
CA ASP A 332 21.72 -4.97 -15.05
C ASP A 332 20.21 -4.68 -15.19
N MET A 333 19.65 -3.78 -14.37
CA MET A 333 18.25 -3.39 -14.31
C MET A 333 18.02 -2.02 -14.95
N ASP A 334 17.20 -1.94 -16.01
CA ASP A 334 16.82 -0.66 -16.61
C ASP A 334 15.66 0.00 -15.84
N LEU A 335 16.00 0.67 -14.73
CA LEU A 335 15.02 1.34 -13.87
C LEU A 335 14.26 2.46 -14.59
N ARG A 336 14.89 3.13 -15.57
CA ARG A 336 14.26 4.22 -16.34
C ARG A 336 13.17 3.73 -17.28
N ALA A 337 13.22 2.45 -17.66
CA ALA A 337 12.22 1.84 -18.53
C ALA A 337 10.94 1.36 -17.81
N MET A 338 10.88 1.41 -16.49
CA MET A 338 9.74 0.89 -15.71
C MET A 338 8.40 1.53 -16.08
N LYS A 339 8.39 2.76 -16.57
CA LYS A 339 7.18 3.45 -17.07
C LYS A 339 6.82 3.12 -18.51
N ARG A 340 7.70 2.46 -19.26
CA ARG A 340 7.51 2.14 -20.69
C ARG A 340 7.25 0.68 -20.96
N ARG A 341 7.84 -0.21 -20.15
CA ARG A 341 7.66 -1.68 -20.23
C ARG A 341 7.52 -2.28 -18.84
N PRO A 342 6.76 -3.38 -18.68
CA PRO A 342 6.58 -4.00 -17.37
C PRO A 342 7.90 -4.57 -16.85
N ILE A 343 8.30 -4.13 -15.68
CA ILE A 343 9.50 -4.61 -14.96
C ILE A 343 9.08 -4.95 -13.54
N SER A 344 9.46 -6.13 -13.07
CA SER A 344 9.19 -6.60 -11.70
C SER A 344 10.50 -6.80 -10.96
N ILE A 345 10.71 -6.06 -9.89
CA ILE A 345 11.91 -6.12 -9.07
C ILE A 345 11.53 -6.62 -7.68
N TYR A 346 12.21 -7.67 -7.23
CA TYR A 346 12.03 -8.24 -5.90
C TYR A 346 13.27 -7.92 -5.07
N LEU A 347 13.08 -7.20 -3.98
CA LEU A 347 14.12 -6.87 -3.01
C LEU A 347 14.10 -7.95 -1.93
N ALA A 348 15.01 -8.90 -2.01
CA ALA A 348 15.02 -10.09 -1.17
C ALA A 348 16.36 -10.29 -0.41
N PRO A 349 16.78 -9.32 0.43
CA PRO A 349 17.97 -9.50 1.25
C PRO A 349 17.77 -10.61 2.27
N ASN A 350 18.86 -11.27 2.68
CA ASN A 350 18.83 -12.20 3.79
C ASN A 350 18.37 -11.49 5.08
N ILE A 351 17.50 -12.13 5.84
CA ILE A 351 16.96 -11.57 7.08
C ILE A 351 18.06 -11.35 8.14
N THR A 352 19.12 -12.19 8.13
CA THR A 352 20.30 -12.04 8.98
C THR A 352 21.09 -10.78 8.70
N ASP A 353 21.09 -10.35 7.43
CA ASP A 353 21.91 -9.24 6.95
C ASP A 353 21.11 -7.94 6.80
N ILE A 354 19.80 -7.97 7.07
CA ILE A 354 18.89 -6.84 6.84
C ILE A 354 19.34 -5.55 7.52
N THR A 355 19.91 -5.66 8.73
CA THR A 355 20.39 -4.49 9.48
C THR A 355 21.57 -3.83 8.79
N LEU A 356 22.46 -4.62 8.19
CA LEU A 356 23.60 -4.14 7.41
C LEU A 356 23.14 -3.54 6.07
N LEU A 357 22.18 -4.20 5.41
CA LEU A 357 21.72 -3.86 4.07
C LEU A 357 20.70 -2.72 4.01
N ARG A 358 20.13 -2.32 5.14
CA ARG A 358 19.09 -1.26 5.19
C ARG A 358 19.45 0.02 4.42
N PRO A 359 20.64 0.63 4.58
CA PRO A 359 20.96 1.85 3.85
C PRO A 359 20.89 1.66 2.34
N LEU A 360 21.37 0.51 1.85
CA LEU A 360 21.34 0.17 0.43
C LEU A 360 19.91 -0.05 -0.08
N LEU A 361 19.05 -0.73 0.68
CA LEU A 361 17.65 -0.96 0.32
C LEU A 361 16.85 0.35 0.34
N THR A 362 17.10 1.19 1.32
CA THR A 362 16.49 2.53 1.39
C THR A 362 16.92 3.37 0.20
N LEU A 363 18.21 3.38 -0.11
CA LEU A 363 18.77 4.08 -1.27
C LEU A 363 18.13 3.57 -2.57
N PHE A 364 18.00 2.25 -2.75
CA PHE A 364 17.34 1.67 -3.92
C PHE A 364 15.92 2.19 -4.10
N VAL A 365 15.07 2.08 -3.07
CA VAL A 365 13.66 2.46 -3.16
C VAL A 365 13.51 3.97 -3.40
N GLN A 366 14.28 4.80 -2.72
CA GLN A 366 14.23 6.26 -2.90
C GLN A 366 14.75 6.68 -4.28
N GLN A 367 15.89 6.15 -4.72
CA GLN A 367 16.48 6.47 -6.02
C GLN A 367 15.57 6.04 -7.17
N VAL A 368 14.95 4.86 -7.09
CA VAL A 368 13.95 4.46 -8.09
C VAL A 368 12.76 5.41 -8.11
N MET A 369 12.27 5.82 -6.96
CA MET A 369 11.18 6.81 -6.88
C MET A 369 11.59 8.14 -7.52
N ASP A 370 12.80 8.62 -7.26
CA ASP A 370 13.34 9.84 -7.88
C ASP A 370 13.41 9.73 -9.40
N ILE A 371 13.94 8.63 -9.92
CA ILE A 371 14.01 8.35 -11.35
C ILE A 371 12.62 8.37 -11.98
N LEU A 372 11.64 7.73 -11.35
CA LEU A 372 10.28 7.63 -11.87
C LEU A 372 9.48 8.95 -11.77
N THR A 373 9.92 9.90 -10.96
CA THR A 373 9.28 11.23 -10.83
C THR A 373 9.96 12.32 -11.65
N LEU A 374 11.04 12.03 -12.38
CA LEU A 374 11.69 13.00 -13.25
C LEU A 374 10.78 13.50 -14.38
N GLU A 375 9.96 12.63 -14.94
CA GLU A 375 9.05 12.94 -16.05
C GLU A 375 7.61 12.64 -15.66
N HIS A 376 6.74 13.62 -15.91
CA HIS A 376 5.30 13.46 -15.72
C HIS A 376 4.65 13.04 -17.05
N ASP A 377 4.31 11.77 -17.17
CA ASP A 377 3.54 11.22 -18.29
C ASP A 377 2.29 10.48 -17.76
N PRO A 378 1.10 11.07 -17.94
CA PRO A 378 -0.15 10.45 -17.50
C PRO A 378 -0.47 9.10 -18.18
N ASN A 379 0.10 8.85 -19.36
CA ASN A 379 -0.11 7.63 -20.12
C ASN A 379 0.94 6.54 -19.84
N SER A 380 1.89 6.83 -18.96
CA SER A 380 2.93 5.87 -18.58
C SER A 380 2.34 4.65 -17.89
N LEU A 381 3.05 3.51 -17.95
CA LEU A 381 2.65 2.32 -17.20
C LEU A 381 2.65 2.62 -15.69
N PRO A 382 1.65 2.11 -14.96
CA PRO A 382 1.60 2.26 -13.52
C PRO A 382 2.75 1.48 -12.86
N VAL A 383 3.38 2.08 -11.86
CA VAL A 383 4.42 1.44 -11.05
C VAL A 383 3.88 1.22 -9.63
N TYR A 384 3.97 0.00 -9.14
CA TYR A 384 3.44 -0.39 -7.85
C TYR A 384 4.54 -0.81 -6.88
N PHE A 385 4.66 -0.06 -5.79
CA PHE A 385 5.56 -0.40 -4.69
C PHE A 385 4.78 -1.20 -3.64
N LEU A 386 5.09 -2.47 -3.52
CA LEU A 386 4.58 -3.37 -2.48
C LEU A 386 5.63 -3.46 -1.36
N LEU A 387 5.57 -2.57 -0.40
CA LEU A 387 6.55 -2.46 0.68
C LEU A 387 6.14 -3.37 1.85
N ASP A 388 6.36 -4.69 1.69
CA ASP A 388 6.11 -5.65 2.76
C ASP A 388 7.16 -5.49 3.86
N GLU A 389 6.74 -5.68 5.11
CA GLU A 389 7.57 -5.42 6.29
C GLU A 389 8.22 -4.01 6.25
N PHE A 390 7.42 -2.98 5.92
CA PHE A 390 7.89 -1.59 5.73
C PHE A 390 8.78 -1.07 6.88
N ARG A 391 8.55 -1.53 8.11
CA ARG A 391 9.39 -1.25 9.27
C ARG A 391 10.88 -1.56 9.03
N GLN A 392 11.21 -2.57 8.23
CA GLN A 392 12.58 -3.00 7.99
C GLN A 392 13.39 -2.00 7.16
N LEU A 393 12.72 -1.17 6.35
CA LEU A 393 13.37 -0.11 5.58
C LEU A 393 13.74 1.12 6.44
N LYS A 394 13.32 1.15 7.75
CA LYS A 394 13.49 2.30 8.64
C LYS A 394 12.85 3.59 8.12
N ARG A 395 13.37 4.73 8.59
CA ARG A 395 12.87 6.06 8.27
C ARG A 395 13.24 6.44 6.84
N MET A 396 12.24 6.80 6.05
CA MET A 396 12.34 7.20 4.65
C MET A 396 11.61 8.54 4.48
N ASP A 397 12.20 9.61 5.01
CA ASP A 397 11.57 10.94 5.05
C ASP A 397 11.22 11.45 3.64
N GLU A 398 12.09 11.16 2.66
CA GLU A 398 11.87 11.51 1.26
C GLU A 398 10.60 10.87 0.69
N ILE A 399 10.33 9.60 1.00
CA ILE A 399 9.10 8.93 0.57
C ILE A 399 7.89 9.60 1.22
N MET A 400 7.96 9.91 2.52
CA MET A 400 6.88 10.57 3.24
C MET A 400 6.57 11.95 2.66
N THR A 401 7.60 12.69 2.27
CA THR A 401 7.47 14.01 1.64
C THR A 401 6.86 13.91 0.24
N LYS A 402 7.23 12.90 -0.54
CA LYS A 402 6.75 12.71 -1.92
C LYS A 402 5.38 12.03 -2.00
N LEU A 403 4.94 11.34 -0.94
CA LEU A 403 3.72 10.54 -0.91
C LEU A 403 2.46 11.27 -1.43
N PRO A 404 2.22 12.55 -1.10
CA PRO A 404 1.04 13.28 -1.61
C PRO A 404 1.06 13.51 -3.13
N TYR A 405 2.23 13.46 -3.77
CA TYR A 405 2.42 13.87 -5.16
C TYR A 405 2.60 12.71 -6.13
N VAL A 406 3.17 11.58 -5.67
CA VAL A 406 3.60 10.50 -6.57
C VAL A 406 2.45 9.75 -7.24
N ALA A 407 1.24 9.82 -6.70
CA ALA A 407 0.03 9.31 -7.35
C ALA A 407 -0.19 9.94 -8.73
N GLY A 408 0.07 11.25 -8.88
CA GLY A 408 0.01 11.98 -10.15
C GLY A 408 1.03 11.49 -11.19
N TYR A 409 2.08 10.80 -10.77
CA TYR A 409 3.08 10.18 -11.64
C TYR A 409 2.80 8.71 -11.96
N ASN A 410 1.58 8.23 -11.77
CA ASN A 410 1.20 6.81 -11.90
C ASN A 410 2.00 5.87 -10.97
N ILE A 411 2.47 6.38 -9.84
CA ILE A 411 3.17 5.60 -8.82
C ILE A 411 2.24 5.35 -7.64
N LYS A 412 2.05 4.10 -7.30
CA LYS A 412 1.24 3.68 -6.17
C LYS A 412 2.08 2.95 -5.13
N LEU A 413 1.88 3.29 -3.87
CA LEU A 413 2.53 2.63 -2.75
C LEU A 413 1.53 1.85 -1.92
N ALA A 414 1.93 0.65 -1.51
CA ALA A 414 1.25 -0.13 -0.50
C ALA A 414 2.22 -0.34 0.66
N PHE A 415 1.89 0.25 1.78
CA PHE A 415 2.62 0.08 3.03
C PHE A 415 2.03 -1.08 3.81
N ILE A 416 2.82 -2.10 4.08
CA ILE A 416 2.36 -3.28 4.78
C ILE A 416 3.06 -3.34 6.14
N ILE A 417 2.25 -3.23 7.19
CA ILE A 417 2.72 -3.12 8.57
C ILE A 417 2.05 -4.15 9.48
N GLN A 418 2.62 -4.37 10.65
CA GLN A 418 2.04 -5.27 11.64
C GLN A 418 1.01 -4.56 12.52
N ASP A 419 1.33 -3.36 12.97
CA ASP A 419 0.50 -2.51 13.83
C ASP A 419 0.90 -1.03 13.68
N LEU A 420 0.10 -0.11 14.23
CA LEU A 420 0.35 1.32 14.14
C LEU A 420 1.50 1.79 15.03
N LYS A 421 1.80 1.10 16.14
CA LYS A 421 2.93 1.45 17.02
C LYS A 421 4.27 1.32 16.29
N ASN A 422 4.38 0.37 15.35
CA ASN A 422 5.57 0.24 14.51
C ASN A 422 5.86 1.51 13.69
N LEU A 423 4.82 2.24 13.27
CA LEU A 423 4.99 3.53 12.60
C LEU A 423 5.40 4.63 13.57
N ASP A 424 4.82 4.66 14.78
CA ASP A 424 5.16 5.64 15.81
C ASP A 424 6.63 5.54 16.23
N GLU A 425 7.17 4.32 16.35
CA GLU A 425 8.57 4.09 16.70
C GLU A 425 9.55 4.64 15.66
N ILE A 426 9.15 4.68 14.37
CA ILE A 426 10.04 5.07 13.27
C ILE A 426 9.85 6.54 12.91
N TYR A 427 8.61 6.97 12.80
CA TYR A 427 8.24 8.26 12.22
C TYR A 427 7.68 9.26 13.23
N GLY A 428 7.32 8.81 14.42
CA GLY A 428 6.55 9.60 15.38
C GLY A 428 5.06 9.70 15.02
N GLU A 429 4.26 10.16 15.98
CA GLU A 429 2.80 10.20 15.85
C GLU A 429 2.32 11.15 14.74
N THR A 430 2.97 12.30 14.59
CA THR A 430 2.62 13.30 13.56
C THR A 430 2.77 12.75 12.14
N SER A 431 3.90 12.12 11.84
CA SER A 431 4.16 11.54 10.53
C SER A 431 3.28 10.32 10.25
N ARG A 432 2.92 9.53 11.29
CA ARG A 432 1.90 8.49 11.17
C ARG A 432 0.57 9.07 10.69
N HIS A 433 0.10 10.17 11.28
CA HIS A 433 -1.15 10.82 10.83
C HIS A 433 -1.08 11.26 9.37
N SER A 434 0.05 11.80 8.92
CA SER A 434 0.29 12.14 7.53
C SER A 434 0.20 10.91 6.61
N LEU A 435 0.85 9.81 6.98
CA LEU A 435 0.79 8.56 6.20
C LEU A 435 -0.63 8.00 6.12
N LEU A 436 -1.36 7.98 7.24
CA LEU A 436 -2.75 7.53 7.29
C LEU A 436 -3.64 8.40 6.38
N GLY A 437 -3.44 9.73 6.39
CA GLY A 437 -4.21 10.68 5.57
C GLY A 437 -3.94 10.53 4.07
N ASN A 438 -2.73 10.09 3.68
CA ASN A 438 -2.38 9.88 2.27
C ASN A 438 -2.74 8.49 1.74
N CYS A 439 -3.13 7.55 2.62
CA CYS A 439 -3.57 6.21 2.22
C CYS A 439 -5.09 6.13 2.14
N GLY A 440 -5.65 6.37 0.96
CA GLY A 440 -7.10 6.36 0.76
C GLY A 440 -7.77 4.99 0.90
N TYR A 441 -6.98 3.91 0.92
CA TYR A 441 -7.42 2.55 1.25
C TYR A 441 -6.62 2.00 2.42
N GLN A 442 -7.33 1.62 3.47
CA GLN A 442 -6.71 1.05 4.65
C GLN A 442 -7.36 -0.30 4.94
N LEU A 443 -6.60 -1.37 4.74
CA LEU A 443 -7.04 -2.74 4.91
C LEU A 443 -6.59 -3.27 6.28
N VAL A 444 -7.54 -3.49 7.19
CA VAL A 444 -7.29 -4.08 8.51
C VAL A 444 -7.60 -5.58 8.47
N LEU A 445 -6.55 -6.38 8.56
CA LEU A 445 -6.63 -7.84 8.55
C LEU A 445 -6.71 -8.45 9.96
N GLY A 446 -6.61 -7.62 10.97
CA GLY A 446 -6.68 -7.97 12.38
C GLY A 446 -5.90 -6.95 13.21
N ALA A 447 -6.15 -6.91 14.51
CA ALA A 447 -5.45 -6.06 15.46
C ALA A 447 -5.20 -6.82 16.75
N ASN A 448 -3.93 -7.00 17.13
CA ASN A 448 -3.57 -7.59 18.42
C ASN A 448 -3.30 -6.51 19.48
N ASP A 449 -2.87 -5.33 19.04
CA ASP A 449 -2.60 -4.17 19.89
C ASP A 449 -3.85 -3.29 20.05
N GLN A 450 -3.89 -2.58 21.18
CA GLN A 450 -5.01 -1.71 21.53
C GLN A 450 -5.09 -0.49 20.59
N ALA A 451 -3.96 0.11 20.24
CA ALA A 451 -3.92 1.32 19.42
C ALA A 451 -4.52 1.10 18.02
N THR A 452 -4.18 0.00 17.35
CA THR A 452 -4.75 -0.37 16.04
C THR A 452 -6.25 -0.69 16.16
N ALA A 453 -6.67 -1.39 17.22
CA ALA A 453 -8.08 -1.71 17.43
C ALA A 453 -8.93 -0.45 17.67
N GLU A 454 -8.45 0.48 18.50
CA GLU A 454 -9.12 1.76 18.74
C GLU A 454 -9.16 2.62 17.48
N TYR A 455 -8.07 2.67 16.72
CA TYR A 455 -8.02 3.38 15.46
C TYR A 455 -9.10 2.86 14.50
N ALA A 456 -9.14 1.55 14.27
CA ALA A 456 -10.12 0.93 13.38
C ALA A 456 -11.56 1.19 13.85
N SER A 457 -11.83 1.05 15.15
CA SER A 457 -13.15 1.31 15.74
C SER A 457 -13.59 2.76 15.54
N ARG A 458 -12.71 3.74 15.81
CA ARG A 458 -13.01 5.17 15.59
C ARG A 458 -13.23 5.50 14.11
N ALA A 459 -12.41 4.93 13.22
CA ALA A 459 -12.54 5.13 11.77
C ALA A 459 -13.83 4.54 11.19
N LEU A 460 -14.35 3.47 11.78
CA LEU A 460 -15.65 2.88 11.43
C LEU A 460 -16.84 3.78 11.80
N GLY A 461 -16.67 4.65 12.79
CA GLY A 461 -17.69 5.57 13.26
C GLY A 461 -18.76 4.92 14.16
N LYS A 462 -19.77 5.73 14.51
CA LYS A 462 -20.82 5.37 15.44
C LYS A 462 -22.16 5.20 14.76
N ARG A 463 -22.99 4.34 15.30
CA ARG A 463 -24.38 4.12 14.89
C ARG A 463 -25.35 4.35 16.03
N THR A 464 -26.54 4.78 15.70
CA THR A 464 -27.66 4.89 16.64
C THR A 464 -28.21 3.51 16.93
N ILE A 465 -28.25 3.12 18.20
CA ILE A 465 -28.96 1.91 18.67
C ILE A 465 -30.18 2.31 19.47
N ARG A 466 -31.24 1.55 19.32
CA ARG A 466 -32.48 1.72 20.08
C ARG A 466 -32.71 0.45 20.87
N TYR A 467 -32.97 0.58 22.14
CA TYR A 467 -33.35 -0.51 23.00
C TYR A 467 -34.51 -0.12 23.90
N GLN A 468 -35.36 -1.07 24.21
CA GLN A 468 -36.48 -0.87 25.11
C GLN A 468 -36.04 -1.23 26.52
N SER A 469 -36.13 -0.28 27.44
CA SER A 469 -35.96 -0.53 28.88
C SER A 469 -37.35 -0.76 29.47
N GLU A 470 -37.54 -1.89 30.09
CA GLU A 470 -38.78 -2.18 30.84
C GLU A 470 -38.58 -1.83 32.32
N SER A 471 -39.35 -0.86 32.79
CA SER A 471 -39.46 -0.58 34.21
C SER A 471 -40.72 -1.28 34.77
N ARG A 472 -40.52 -2.02 35.85
CA ARG A 472 -41.62 -2.65 36.61
C ARG A 472 -41.82 -1.89 37.90
N THR A 473 -42.90 -1.14 38.03
CA THR A 473 -43.30 -0.50 39.28
C THR A 473 -44.37 -1.33 39.92
N ILE A 474 -44.16 -1.75 41.14
CA ILE A 474 -45.16 -2.45 41.97
C ILE A 474 -45.95 -1.38 42.73
N GLU A 475 -47.19 -1.15 42.32
CA GLU A 475 -48.08 -0.25 43.08
C GLU A 475 -48.66 -0.95 44.33
N LEU A 476 -49.08 -0.13 45.33
CA LEU A 476 -49.49 -0.58 46.67
C LEU A 476 -50.63 -1.62 46.65
N MET A 477 -51.32 -1.80 45.53
CA MET A 477 -52.38 -2.80 45.33
C MET A 477 -51.94 -4.04 44.50
N GLY A 478 -50.64 -4.30 44.33
CA GLY A 478 -50.13 -5.57 43.79
C GLY A 478 -50.25 -5.73 42.26
N LEU A 479 -50.74 -4.75 41.51
CA LEU A 479 -50.77 -4.81 40.04
C LEU A 479 -49.48 -4.24 39.45
N PRO A 480 -48.62 -5.07 38.80
CA PRO A 480 -47.38 -4.60 38.21
C PRO A 480 -47.65 -3.74 36.97
N ARG A 481 -47.35 -2.46 37.05
CA ARG A 481 -47.36 -1.59 35.88
C ARG A 481 -46.04 -1.73 35.13
N ARG A 482 -46.08 -2.17 33.89
CA ARG A 482 -44.93 -2.23 32.97
C ARG A 482 -44.91 -0.99 32.10
N THR A 483 -43.88 -0.20 32.27
CA THR A 483 -43.61 0.95 31.36
C THR A 483 -42.44 0.59 30.46
N LYS A 484 -42.68 0.63 29.15
CA LYS A 484 -41.63 0.46 28.14
C LYS A 484 -41.16 1.83 27.68
N VAL A 485 -39.89 2.15 27.95
CA VAL A 485 -39.26 3.40 27.50
C VAL A 485 -38.26 3.04 26.42
N GLU A 486 -38.43 3.62 25.25
CA GLU A 486 -37.42 3.51 24.18
C GLU A 486 -36.26 4.46 24.49
N GLN A 487 -35.07 3.91 24.67
CA GLN A 487 -33.85 4.68 24.83
C GLN A 487 -33.03 4.64 23.54
N ILE A 488 -32.50 5.81 23.19
CA ILE A 488 -31.62 6.00 22.04
C ILE A 488 -30.22 6.23 22.56
N ARG A 489 -29.25 5.40 22.13
CA ARG A 489 -27.83 5.57 22.48
C ARG A 489 -26.94 5.45 21.25
N GLU A 490 -25.76 6.04 21.34
CA GLU A 490 -24.71 5.79 20.37
C GLU A 490 -23.93 4.52 20.73
N ARG A 491 -23.47 3.82 19.70
CA ARG A 491 -22.56 2.70 19.82
C ARG A 491 -21.62 2.71 18.62
N ASP A 492 -20.35 2.42 18.85
CA ASP A 492 -19.41 2.19 17.76
C ASP A 492 -19.92 1.10 16.82
N LEU A 493 -19.70 1.24 15.49
CA LEU A 493 -20.12 0.23 14.51
C LEU A 493 -19.51 -1.14 14.83
N MET A 494 -18.22 -1.15 15.21
CA MET A 494 -17.52 -2.23 15.90
C MET A 494 -16.72 -1.63 17.04
N MET A 495 -16.85 -2.18 18.24
CA MET A 495 -16.05 -1.75 19.39
C MET A 495 -14.61 -2.26 19.26
N PRO A 496 -13.61 -1.63 19.92
CA PRO A 496 -12.22 -2.06 19.83
C PRO A 496 -12.00 -3.55 20.15
N GLN A 497 -12.71 -4.09 21.15
CA GLN A 497 -12.65 -5.52 21.47
C GLN A 497 -13.24 -6.41 20.36
N GLU A 498 -14.26 -5.94 19.65
CA GLU A 498 -14.85 -6.67 18.52
C GLU A 498 -13.90 -6.69 17.33
N VAL A 499 -13.12 -5.62 17.11
CA VAL A 499 -12.05 -5.58 16.10
C VAL A 499 -10.94 -6.58 16.46
N ARG A 500 -10.54 -6.67 17.73
CA ARG A 500 -9.53 -7.64 18.19
C ARG A 500 -10.01 -9.09 18.10
N GLN A 501 -11.29 -9.31 18.31
CA GLN A 501 -11.94 -10.63 18.23
C GLN A 501 -12.46 -10.97 16.84
N MET A 502 -12.12 -10.18 15.84
CA MET A 502 -12.57 -10.42 14.47
C MET A 502 -12.11 -11.81 14.00
N PRO A 503 -13.02 -12.63 13.44
CA PRO A 503 -12.67 -13.95 12.92
C PRO A 503 -11.51 -13.90 11.93
N GLU A 504 -10.61 -14.89 11.97
CA GLU A 504 -9.37 -14.92 11.18
C GLU A 504 -9.59 -14.74 9.67
N ASN A 505 -10.72 -15.20 9.15
CA ASN A 505 -11.07 -15.08 7.73
C ASN A 505 -11.70 -13.73 7.35
N LYS A 506 -11.97 -12.83 8.31
CA LYS A 506 -12.63 -11.55 8.06
C LYS A 506 -11.59 -10.41 7.93
N MET A 507 -12.04 -9.35 7.28
CA MET A 507 -11.26 -8.12 7.09
C MET A 507 -12.16 -6.89 7.12
N ILE A 508 -11.58 -5.74 7.44
CA ILE A 508 -12.21 -4.43 7.32
C ILE A 508 -11.43 -3.64 6.28
N LEU A 509 -12.12 -3.06 5.31
CA LEU A 509 -11.54 -2.10 4.38
C LEU A 509 -12.15 -0.72 4.62
N LEU A 510 -11.34 0.18 5.12
CA LEU A 510 -11.66 1.60 5.27
C LEU A 510 -11.33 2.30 3.94
N ILE A 511 -12.22 3.18 3.50
CA ILE A 511 -12.13 3.82 2.18
C ILE A 511 -12.42 5.30 2.37
N GLU A 512 -11.53 6.14 1.87
CA GLU A 512 -11.72 7.58 1.88
C GLU A 512 -12.99 7.98 1.11
N GLY A 513 -13.85 8.77 1.76
CA GLY A 513 -15.10 9.26 1.17
C GLY A 513 -16.20 8.23 0.97
N GLN A 514 -16.05 6.99 1.48
CA GLN A 514 -17.02 5.92 1.34
C GLN A 514 -17.26 5.17 2.66
N ARG A 515 -18.43 4.54 2.78
CA ARG A 515 -18.68 3.62 3.88
C ARG A 515 -17.69 2.45 3.83
N PRO A 516 -17.24 1.93 4.98
CA PRO A 516 -16.31 0.82 5.06
C PRO A 516 -16.93 -0.49 4.52
N ILE A 517 -16.06 -1.41 4.12
CA ILE A 517 -16.46 -2.75 3.69
C ILE A 517 -16.04 -3.78 4.75
N PHE A 518 -16.96 -4.62 5.19
CA PHE A 518 -16.68 -5.80 5.97
C PHE A 518 -16.70 -7.01 5.04
N GLY A 519 -15.52 -7.60 4.82
CA GLY A 519 -15.34 -8.65 3.83
C GLY A 519 -14.61 -9.87 4.39
N GLU A 520 -14.19 -10.73 3.47
CA GLU A 520 -13.39 -11.91 3.76
C GLU A 520 -12.01 -11.75 3.13
N LYS A 521 -10.99 -12.21 3.85
CA LYS A 521 -9.62 -12.31 3.32
C LYS A 521 -9.60 -13.25 2.13
N LEU A 522 -8.90 -12.85 1.10
CA LEU A 522 -8.60 -13.74 -0.01
C LEU A 522 -7.47 -14.69 0.43
N ARG A 523 -7.49 -15.92 -0.08
CA ARG A 523 -6.40 -16.89 0.06
C ARG A 523 -6.03 -17.35 -1.35
N PHE A 524 -4.88 -16.88 -1.86
CA PHE A 524 -4.49 -17.13 -3.25
C PHE A 524 -4.44 -18.63 -3.58
N PHE A 525 -3.94 -19.46 -2.66
CA PHE A 525 -3.81 -20.90 -2.82
C PHE A 525 -5.16 -21.68 -2.85
N GLN A 526 -6.29 -21.01 -2.54
CA GLN A 526 -7.65 -21.56 -2.58
C GLN A 526 -8.53 -20.93 -3.65
N THR A 527 -8.08 -19.83 -4.27
CA THR A 527 -8.93 -18.99 -5.13
C THR A 527 -8.36 -18.94 -6.55
N GLN A 528 -9.18 -19.28 -7.56
CA GLN A 528 -8.83 -19.07 -8.95
C GLN A 528 -9.01 -17.57 -9.32
N PRO A 529 -8.16 -17.03 -10.21
CA PRO A 529 -7.09 -17.68 -10.98
C PRO A 529 -5.72 -17.73 -10.26
N PHE A 530 -5.63 -17.23 -9.03
CA PHE A 530 -4.33 -17.07 -8.32
C PHE A 530 -3.64 -18.41 -8.05
N LYS A 531 -4.40 -19.44 -7.70
CA LYS A 531 -3.86 -20.78 -7.45
C LYS A 531 -3.13 -21.35 -8.65
N SER A 532 -3.72 -21.25 -9.84
CA SER A 532 -3.07 -21.73 -11.07
C SER A 532 -1.89 -20.85 -11.51
N ALA A 533 -1.99 -19.53 -11.31
CA ALA A 533 -0.91 -18.60 -11.62
C ALA A 533 0.31 -18.82 -10.72
N GLU A 534 0.09 -19.05 -9.44
CA GLU A 534 1.14 -19.36 -8.47
C GLU A 534 1.80 -20.71 -8.76
N ALA A 535 1.01 -21.77 -9.00
CA ALA A 535 1.53 -23.08 -9.35
C ALA A 535 2.39 -23.03 -10.64
N PHE A 536 1.95 -22.27 -11.66
CA PHE A 536 2.75 -22.01 -12.86
C PHE A 536 4.06 -21.29 -12.50
N SER A 537 3.99 -20.26 -11.65
CA SER A 537 5.16 -19.49 -11.24
C SER A 537 6.21 -20.36 -10.55
N GLN A 538 5.80 -21.22 -9.62
CA GLN A 538 6.70 -22.14 -8.91
C GLN A 538 7.37 -23.14 -9.86
N ALA A 539 6.65 -23.62 -10.88
CA ALA A 539 7.21 -24.52 -11.88
C ALA A 539 8.17 -23.83 -12.87
N ASN A 540 8.11 -22.49 -12.99
CA ASN A 540 8.86 -21.70 -13.98
C ASN A 540 9.62 -20.53 -13.33
N ILE A 541 10.28 -20.76 -12.20
CA ILE A 541 11.04 -19.71 -11.51
C ILE A 541 12.17 -19.21 -12.44
N PRO A 542 12.28 -17.88 -12.69
CA PRO A 542 13.35 -17.33 -13.51
C PRO A 542 14.72 -17.65 -12.92
N GLN A 543 15.68 -17.95 -13.79
CA GLN A 543 17.07 -18.07 -13.35
C GLN A 543 17.60 -16.71 -12.91
N VAL A 544 18.24 -16.67 -11.76
CA VAL A 544 18.90 -15.50 -11.21
C VAL A 544 20.41 -15.69 -11.39
N PRO A 545 21.15 -14.68 -11.90
CA PRO A 545 22.60 -14.78 -12.08
C PRO A 545 23.31 -15.04 -10.75
N GLU A 546 24.38 -15.80 -10.80
CA GLU A 546 25.29 -15.95 -9.67
C GLU A 546 26.16 -14.70 -9.54
N VAL A 547 26.53 -14.38 -8.30
CA VAL A 547 27.41 -13.25 -8.01
C VAL A 547 28.76 -13.46 -8.69
N ASP A 548 29.11 -12.56 -9.57
CA ASP A 548 30.44 -12.50 -10.14
C ASP A 548 31.34 -11.76 -9.15
N TYR A 549 32.11 -12.50 -8.36
CA TYR A 549 33.20 -11.93 -7.56
C TYR A 549 34.24 -11.42 -8.53
N LEU A 550 34.19 -10.15 -8.86
CA LEU A 550 35.13 -9.51 -9.75
C LEU A 550 36.54 -9.85 -9.32
N ALA A 551 37.22 -10.65 -10.13
CA ALA A 551 38.65 -10.65 -10.10
C ALA A 551 39.09 -9.16 -10.13
N PRO A 552 39.92 -8.69 -9.18
CA PRO A 552 40.35 -7.30 -9.18
C PRO A 552 40.88 -7.04 -10.58
N LYS A 553 40.17 -6.19 -11.35
CA LYS A 553 40.65 -5.78 -12.67
C LYS A 553 42.06 -5.29 -12.44
N PRO A 554 43.10 -5.84 -13.12
CA PRO A 554 44.46 -5.42 -12.88
C PRO A 554 44.45 -3.89 -13.03
N VAL A 555 44.94 -3.21 -12.00
CA VAL A 555 45.17 -1.76 -12.08
C VAL A 555 45.95 -1.55 -13.35
N PRO A 556 45.47 -0.75 -14.31
CA PRO A 556 46.20 -0.51 -15.54
C PRO A 556 47.66 -0.21 -15.17
N ALA A 557 48.60 -0.81 -15.86
CA ALA A 557 50.04 -0.70 -15.56
C ALA A 557 50.55 0.76 -15.59
N THR A 558 49.76 1.69 -16.10
CA THR A 558 49.88 3.12 -15.88
C THR A 558 49.34 3.48 -14.51
N THR A 559 50.06 3.15 -13.46
CA THR A 559 49.94 3.83 -12.18
C THR A 559 49.97 5.32 -12.47
N PRO A 560 48.97 6.09 -12.01
CA PRO A 560 49.03 7.53 -12.17
C PRO A 560 50.39 8.04 -11.66
N GLU A 561 51.04 8.94 -12.37
CA GLU A 561 52.39 9.44 -12.02
C GLU A 561 52.53 9.94 -10.57
N TYR A 562 51.42 10.21 -9.90
CA TYR A 562 51.42 10.57 -8.48
C TYR A 562 51.87 9.46 -7.52
N ALA A 563 52.00 8.21 -7.96
CA ALA A 563 52.65 7.16 -7.17
C ALA A 563 54.19 7.19 -7.31
N LYS A 564 54.74 7.98 -8.23
CA LYS A 564 56.19 8.07 -8.49
C LYS A 564 56.85 9.39 -8.09
N GLY A 565 56.09 10.37 -7.67
CA GLY A 565 56.62 11.72 -7.35
C GLY A 565 56.59 11.98 -5.85
N GLY A 566 57.45 11.48 -5.14
CA GLY A 566 58.28 11.94 -4.00
C GLY A 566 57.70 12.16 -2.74
N ASP A 567 56.97 11.86 -1.95
CA ASP A 567 57.16 11.77 -0.50
C ASP A 567 57.13 10.31 -0.06
N PRO A 568 58.17 9.76 0.55
CA PRO A 568 58.21 8.32 0.90
C PRO A 568 57.18 7.92 1.95
N SER A 569 56.36 8.84 2.45
CA SER A 569 55.24 8.57 3.37
C SER A 569 53.91 8.18 2.70
N VAL A 570 53.83 8.22 1.36
CA VAL A 570 52.64 7.83 0.61
C VAL A 570 52.90 6.55 -0.20
N GLU A 571 53.09 5.43 0.45
CA GLU A 571 52.90 4.12 -0.20
C GLU A 571 51.41 3.90 -0.45
N VAL A 572 50.94 4.12 -1.68
CA VAL A 572 49.65 3.60 -2.14
C VAL A 572 49.75 2.09 -2.08
N LEU A 573 49.10 1.47 -1.14
CA LEU A 573 48.97 0.02 -1.06
C LEU A 573 48.40 -0.50 -2.39
N SER A 574 49.30 -0.90 -3.32
CA SER A 574 48.90 -1.76 -4.42
C SER A 574 48.43 -3.06 -3.79
N LEU A 575 47.15 -3.36 -3.89
CA LEU A 575 46.64 -4.72 -3.62
C LEU A 575 47.39 -5.66 -4.56
N ALA A 576 48.43 -6.33 -4.04
CA ALA A 576 49.14 -7.37 -4.77
C ALA A 576 48.12 -8.44 -5.20
N PRO A 577 48.19 -8.90 -6.45
CA PRO A 577 47.32 -10.00 -6.88
C PRO A 577 47.52 -11.17 -5.94
N ALA A 578 46.41 -11.76 -5.46
CA ALA A 578 46.43 -12.97 -4.70
C ALA A 578 47.23 -14.02 -5.48
N LYS A 579 48.27 -14.60 -4.86
CA LYS A 579 49.04 -15.72 -5.46
C LYS A 579 48.04 -16.83 -5.76
N GLU A 580 48.02 -17.26 -7.03
CA GLU A 580 47.32 -18.49 -7.42
C GLU A 580 47.84 -19.64 -6.53
N GLU A 581 46.99 -20.12 -5.64
CA GLU A 581 47.22 -21.40 -4.96
C GLU A 581 47.11 -22.50 -6.01
N LYS A 582 48.24 -23.14 -6.31
CA LYS A 582 48.26 -24.35 -7.11
C LYS A 582 47.40 -25.41 -6.42
N PRO A 583 46.56 -26.15 -7.15
CA PRO A 583 45.82 -27.24 -6.55
C PRO A 583 46.79 -28.28 -5.96
N LEU A 584 46.60 -28.60 -4.68
CA LEU A 584 47.24 -29.72 -4.02
C LEU A 584 46.77 -31.00 -4.72
N THR A 585 47.66 -31.58 -5.55
CA THR A 585 47.51 -32.96 -6.04
C THR A 585 47.63 -33.89 -4.85
N ALA A 586 46.59 -34.63 -4.56
CA ALA A 586 46.57 -35.72 -3.61
C ALA A 586 47.58 -36.80 -4.06
N ALA A 587 48.46 -37.17 -3.14
CA ALA A 587 49.18 -38.43 -3.14
C ALA A 587 48.72 -39.26 -1.92
#